data_8cecfb0c6037c5478633f5c22d7eb379
#
_entry.id   8cecfb0c6037c5478633f5c22d7eb379
#
_cell.length_a   1.000
_cell.length_b   1.000
_cell.length_c   1.000
_cell.angle_alpha   90.00
_cell.angle_beta   90.00
_cell.angle_gamma   90.00
#
_symmetry.space_group_name_H-M   'P 1'
#
loop_
_entity.id
_entity.type
_entity.pdbx_description
1 polymer ?
#
loop_
_entity_poly.entity_id
_entity_poly.type
_entity_poly.pdbx_seq_one_letter_code
_entity_poly.pdbx_strand_id
1 'polypeptide(L)'
;VDHGKYKCRAERMTLKWTKFIKGDDVPLYQPEFNIMITANPQNNPNKLHRMMIPHPPILEGKVKTVYEVAGEADKVLIDFHDRVTAGNGAKEDYIKDKGATCCLISALLFEKLASHGIKSHYIDAPSLTRMLCKKLTILPVEVICRNIAAGSVVKTTTLSEGTLFNPPIVEFFLKDDSKNDPLLTPDRVKLMGIDTKPLIEQTLEINNVLQSLFTLCGIDIVDFKLEFGYDAHGDLYLADELSPDNMRLWKKGTKERFDKDLFRKDEGDIVTAYKYILKQLRKFV
;
A
#
# COMPACT_ATOMS: atom_id res chain seq x y z
N VAL A 1 -25.07 38.74 -13.87
CA VAL A 1 -23.83 38.00 -13.83
C VAL A 1 -24.14 36.71 -13.10
N ASP A 2 -24.18 35.63 -13.86
CA ASP A 2 -24.79 34.35 -13.48
C ASP A 2 -23.75 33.42 -12.86
N HIS A 3 -24.01 32.94 -11.64
CA HIS A 3 -23.16 31.97 -10.95
C HIS A 3 -23.66 30.56 -11.24
N GLY A 4 -23.04 29.92 -12.23
CA GLY A 4 -23.29 28.51 -12.57
C GLY A 4 -22.91 27.57 -11.43
N LYS A 5 -23.92 26.93 -10.81
CA LYS A 5 -23.77 25.83 -9.84
C LYS A 5 -23.43 24.54 -10.56
N TYR A 6 -22.22 24.01 -10.40
CA TYR A 6 -21.89 22.66 -10.76
C TYR A 6 -22.44 21.69 -9.70
N LYS A 7 -23.50 20.95 -10.06
CA LYS A 7 -23.97 19.78 -9.30
C LYS A 7 -23.17 18.55 -9.74
N CYS A 8 -22.30 18.03 -8.88
CA CYS A 8 -21.79 16.67 -9.01
C CYS A 8 -22.93 15.68 -8.74
N ARG A 9 -23.28 14.88 -9.74
CA ARG A 9 -24.26 13.79 -9.64
C ARG A 9 -23.47 12.49 -9.42
N ALA A 10 -23.52 11.93 -8.22
CA ALA A 10 -23.02 10.58 -7.97
C ALA A 10 -24.02 9.58 -8.58
N GLU A 11 -23.62 8.88 -9.62
CA GLU A 11 -24.38 7.75 -10.17
C GLU A 11 -23.92 6.45 -9.50
N ARG A 12 -24.88 5.80 -8.84
CA ARG A 12 -24.72 4.46 -8.27
C ARG A 12 -24.50 3.44 -9.39
N MET A 13 -23.36 2.77 -9.39
CA MET A 13 -23.15 1.59 -10.24
C MET A 13 -23.83 0.37 -9.62
N THR A 14 -24.79 -0.16 -10.34
CA THR A 14 -25.45 -1.44 -10.02
C THR A 14 -24.76 -2.55 -10.81
N LEU A 15 -24.10 -3.48 -10.12
CA LEU A 15 -23.55 -4.71 -10.71
C LEU A 15 -24.71 -5.69 -11.00
N LYS A 16 -24.94 -6.00 -12.27
CA LYS A 16 -25.82 -7.10 -12.68
C LYS A 16 -25.03 -8.40 -12.73
N TRP A 17 -25.42 -9.35 -11.88
CA TRP A 17 -24.95 -10.74 -11.95
C TRP A 17 -25.80 -11.50 -12.97
N THR A 18 -25.20 -12.05 -14.02
CA THR A 18 -25.83 -13.03 -14.89
C THR A 18 -25.35 -14.43 -14.47
N LYS A 19 -26.30 -15.25 -14.04
CA LYS A 19 -26.10 -16.63 -13.64
C LYS A 19 -26.19 -17.54 -14.87
N PHE A 20 -25.11 -18.25 -15.22
CA PHE A 20 -25.21 -19.40 -16.12
C PHE A 20 -24.95 -20.69 -15.32
N ILE A 21 -25.96 -21.54 -15.29
CA ILE A 21 -25.87 -22.93 -14.79
C ILE A 21 -26.15 -23.83 -15.99
N LYS A 22 -25.21 -24.68 -16.37
CA LYS A 22 -25.41 -26.12 -16.67
C LYS A 22 -24.15 -26.78 -17.25
N GLY A 23 -23.82 -27.98 -16.71
CA GLY A 23 -22.95 -28.96 -17.34
C GLY A 23 -21.66 -29.22 -16.54
N ASP A 24 -21.50 -30.50 -16.17
CA ASP A 24 -20.38 -31.06 -15.43
C ASP A 24 -19.06 -30.86 -16.16
N ASP A 25 -18.28 -29.90 -15.69
CA ASP A 25 -16.82 -29.78 -15.80
C ASP A 25 -16.42 -28.56 -14.97
N VAL A 26 -15.40 -28.71 -14.13
CA VAL A 26 -14.90 -27.65 -13.25
C VAL A 26 -14.41 -26.50 -14.12
N PRO A 27 -15.08 -25.35 -14.17
CA PRO A 27 -14.58 -24.25 -14.95
C PRO A 27 -13.40 -23.61 -14.20
N LEU A 28 -12.25 -23.63 -14.85
CA LEU A 28 -11.16 -22.69 -14.55
C LEU A 28 -11.75 -21.29 -14.55
N TYR A 29 -11.90 -20.72 -13.35
CA TYR A 29 -12.43 -19.39 -13.13
C TYR A 29 -11.46 -18.36 -13.70
N GLN A 30 -11.70 -17.93 -14.93
CA GLN A 30 -11.12 -16.70 -15.46
C GLN A 30 -12.10 -15.57 -15.10
N PRO A 31 -11.80 -14.70 -14.13
CA PRO A 31 -12.55 -13.47 -14.00
C PRO A 31 -12.19 -12.57 -15.19
N GLU A 32 -13.08 -12.45 -16.16
CA GLU A 32 -13.02 -11.33 -17.09
C GLU A 32 -13.29 -10.05 -16.30
N PHE A 33 -12.23 -9.39 -15.86
CA PHE A 33 -12.31 -8.03 -15.34
C PHE A 33 -12.47 -7.08 -16.52
N ASN A 34 -13.70 -6.87 -16.96
CA ASN A 34 -14.04 -5.68 -17.71
C ASN A 34 -14.01 -4.50 -16.74
N ILE A 35 -12.82 -3.97 -16.48
CA ILE A 35 -12.68 -2.63 -15.93
C ILE A 35 -13.11 -1.68 -17.05
N MET A 36 -14.36 -1.19 -17.01
CA MET A 36 -14.69 0.03 -17.72
C MET A 36 -13.84 1.13 -17.06
N ILE A 37 -12.72 1.42 -17.70
CA ILE A 37 -12.03 2.69 -17.47
C ILE A 37 -13.03 3.75 -17.95
N THR A 38 -13.71 4.42 -17.03
CA THR A 38 -14.48 5.62 -17.36
C THR A 38 -13.44 6.64 -17.79
N ALA A 39 -13.24 6.73 -19.10
CA ALA A 39 -12.36 7.70 -19.69
C ALA A 39 -12.84 9.10 -19.28
N ASN A 40 -12.10 9.72 -18.37
CA ASN A 40 -12.17 11.16 -18.24
C ASN A 40 -11.87 11.74 -19.64
N PRO A 41 -12.74 12.56 -20.25
CA PRO A 41 -12.55 13.07 -21.61
C PRO A 41 -11.23 13.83 -21.84
N GLN A 42 -10.49 14.14 -20.77
CA GLN A 42 -9.17 14.75 -20.84
C GLN A 42 -8.02 13.72 -20.94
N ASN A 43 -8.28 12.42 -20.78
CA ASN A 43 -7.26 11.38 -20.92
C ASN A 43 -7.20 10.93 -22.39
N ASN A 44 -6.27 11.51 -23.14
CA ASN A 44 -5.93 11.06 -24.48
C ASN A 44 -5.43 9.59 -24.42
N PRO A 45 -6.10 8.60 -25.05
CA PRO A 45 -5.71 7.19 -25.01
C PRO A 45 -4.27 6.96 -25.52
N ASN A 46 -3.79 7.82 -26.44
CA ASN A 46 -2.40 7.80 -26.90
C ASN A 46 -1.42 8.26 -25.80
N LYS A 47 -1.85 9.10 -24.87
CA LYS A 47 -1.04 9.52 -23.72
C LYS A 47 -0.90 8.36 -22.73
N LEU A 48 -1.99 7.67 -22.42
CA LEU A 48 -2.00 6.50 -21.55
C LEU A 48 -1.11 5.38 -22.14
N HIS A 49 -1.22 5.11 -23.43
CA HIS A 49 -0.42 4.10 -24.11
C HIS A 49 1.09 4.43 -24.07
N ARG A 50 1.48 5.70 -24.29
CA ARG A 50 2.87 6.16 -24.18
C ARG A 50 3.42 6.04 -22.76
N MET A 51 2.59 6.28 -21.73
CA MET A 51 2.98 6.14 -20.32
C MET A 51 3.22 4.67 -19.92
N MET A 52 2.67 3.71 -20.67
CA MET A 52 2.82 2.27 -20.40
C MET A 52 4.04 1.63 -21.09
N ILE A 53 4.79 2.36 -21.94
CA ILE A 53 6.03 1.86 -22.54
C ILE A 53 7.13 1.91 -21.48
N PRO A 54 7.72 0.76 -21.08
CA PRO A 54 8.76 0.75 -20.07
C PRO A 54 10.00 1.50 -20.58
N HIS A 55 10.34 2.59 -19.90
CA HIS A 55 11.66 3.18 -19.95
C HIS A 55 12.65 2.33 -19.15
N PRO A 56 13.96 2.52 -19.30
CA PRO A 56 14.91 1.91 -18.38
C PRO A 56 14.49 2.18 -16.93
N PRO A 57 14.57 1.20 -16.03
CA PRO A 57 14.20 1.40 -14.65
C PRO A 57 15.16 2.42 -14.00
N ILE A 58 14.60 3.32 -13.18
CA ILE A 58 15.39 4.22 -12.34
C ILE A 58 15.73 3.58 -10.99
N LEU A 59 14.95 2.57 -10.58
CA LEU A 59 15.20 1.80 -9.36
C LEU A 59 14.57 0.41 -9.50
N GLU A 60 15.36 -0.62 -9.24
CA GLU A 60 14.89 -1.99 -9.09
C GLU A 60 14.94 -2.38 -7.62
N GLY A 61 13.76 -2.59 -7.03
CA GLY A 61 13.61 -3.08 -5.66
C GLY A 61 13.38 -4.59 -5.59
N LYS A 62 13.24 -5.10 -4.37
CA LYS A 62 13.01 -6.54 -4.13
C LYS A 62 11.68 -7.03 -4.70
N VAL A 63 10.64 -6.19 -4.71
CA VAL A 63 9.25 -6.57 -5.08
C VAL A 63 8.59 -5.55 -6.02
N LYS A 64 9.27 -4.50 -6.38
CA LYS A 64 8.77 -3.41 -7.24
C LYS A 64 9.90 -2.85 -8.10
N THR A 65 9.54 -2.36 -9.29
CA THR A 65 10.44 -1.57 -10.14
C THR A 65 9.83 -0.19 -10.38
N VAL A 66 10.65 0.84 -10.32
CA VAL A 66 10.25 2.22 -10.57
C VAL A 66 10.78 2.68 -11.92
N TYR A 67 9.91 3.24 -12.75
CA TYR A 67 10.24 3.74 -14.09
C TYR A 67 9.95 5.23 -14.20
N GLU A 68 10.69 5.92 -15.06
CA GLU A 68 10.32 7.26 -15.48
C GLU A 68 9.08 7.23 -16.39
N VAL A 69 8.35 8.34 -16.38
CA VAL A 69 7.18 8.53 -17.27
C VAL A 69 7.57 9.47 -18.39
N ALA A 70 7.46 9.02 -19.64
CA ALA A 70 7.83 9.81 -20.81
C ALA A 70 7.09 11.15 -20.87
N GLY A 71 7.86 12.25 -20.88
CA GLY A 71 7.33 13.61 -20.96
C GLY A 71 6.69 14.13 -19.67
N GLU A 72 6.83 13.42 -18.52
CA GLU A 72 6.33 13.84 -17.21
C GLU A 72 7.43 13.64 -16.16
N ALA A 73 8.39 14.57 -16.09
CA ALA A 73 9.57 14.45 -15.23
C ALA A 73 9.26 14.46 -13.72
N ASP A 74 8.07 14.93 -13.35
CA ASP A 74 7.54 15.00 -11.98
C ASP A 74 6.78 13.73 -11.56
N LYS A 75 6.73 12.68 -12.42
CA LYS A 75 6.01 11.43 -12.18
C LYS A 75 6.89 10.21 -12.37
N VAL A 76 6.49 9.14 -11.70
CA VAL A 76 7.07 7.80 -11.81
C VAL A 76 5.97 6.76 -11.94
N LEU A 77 6.29 5.64 -12.57
CA LEU A 77 5.45 4.47 -12.64
C LEU A 77 6.07 3.37 -11.79
N ILE A 78 5.33 2.87 -10.81
CA ILE A 78 5.75 1.78 -9.93
C ILE A 78 5.07 0.50 -10.41
N ASP A 79 5.87 -0.51 -10.80
CA ASP A 79 5.41 -1.83 -11.24
C ASP A 79 5.62 -2.86 -10.14
N PHE A 80 4.55 -3.49 -9.69
CA PHE A 80 4.53 -4.47 -8.60
C PHE A 80 4.77 -5.87 -9.15
N HIS A 81 5.70 -6.61 -8.53
CA HIS A 81 6.07 -7.95 -8.95
C HIS A 81 5.38 -9.02 -8.10
N ASP A 82 5.23 -10.19 -8.69
CA ASP A 82 4.78 -11.40 -8.02
C ASP A 82 5.85 -12.01 -7.08
N ARG A 83 7.04 -11.40 -7.04
CA ARG A 83 8.12 -11.78 -6.14
C ARG A 83 7.79 -11.42 -4.69
N VAL A 84 8.05 -12.34 -3.78
CA VAL A 84 7.99 -12.15 -2.33
C VAL A 84 9.34 -12.48 -1.71
N THR A 85 9.78 -11.70 -0.73
CA THR A 85 11.04 -11.92 -0.03
C THR A 85 10.87 -11.81 1.48
N ALA A 86 11.64 -12.56 2.25
CA ALA A 86 11.73 -12.45 3.70
C ALA A 86 13.19 -12.58 4.17
N GLY A 87 13.47 -12.13 5.41
CA GLY A 87 14.81 -12.22 6.01
C GLY A 87 15.88 -11.54 5.16
N ASN A 88 15.62 -10.30 4.75
CA ASN A 88 16.52 -9.52 3.88
C ASN A 88 16.92 -10.22 2.57
N GLY A 89 15.98 -10.97 1.98
CA GLY A 89 16.19 -11.71 0.73
C GLY A 89 16.68 -13.16 0.92
N ALA A 90 16.89 -13.63 2.15
CA ALA A 90 17.30 -14.99 2.42
C ALA A 90 16.25 -16.05 2.04
N LYS A 91 14.97 -15.66 2.03
CA LYS A 91 13.86 -16.45 1.55
C LYS A 91 13.14 -15.68 0.45
N GLU A 92 12.94 -16.30 -0.69
CA GLU A 92 12.18 -15.70 -1.79
C GLU A 92 11.36 -16.74 -2.56
N ASP A 93 10.28 -16.25 -3.19
CA ASP A 93 9.42 -17.02 -4.08
C ASP A 93 8.72 -16.10 -5.07
N TYR A 94 8.10 -16.67 -6.10
CA TYR A 94 7.27 -15.99 -7.07
C TYR A 94 5.84 -16.53 -6.98
N ILE A 95 4.93 -15.71 -6.48
CA ILE A 95 3.56 -16.12 -6.20
C ILE A 95 2.60 -15.34 -7.09
N LYS A 96 2.00 -16.03 -8.05
CA LYS A 96 1.10 -15.45 -9.07
C LYS A 96 0.01 -14.58 -8.43
N ASP A 97 -0.26 -13.43 -9.04
CA ASP A 97 -1.24 -12.42 -8.62
C ASP A 97 -0.87 -11.64 -7.34
N LYS A 98 0.27 -11.90 -6.70
CA LYS A 98 0.67 -11.19 -5.49
C LYS A 98 0.89 -9.70 -5.79
N GLY A 99 1.65 -9.37 -6.84
CA GLY A 99 1.91 -7.99 -7.24
C GLY A 99 0.65 -7.23 -7.58
N ALA A 100 -0.24 -7.82 -8.37
CA ALA A 100 -1.53 -7.23 -8.72
C ALA A 100 -2.39 -6.96 -7.47
N THR A 101 -2.43 -7.92 -6.53
CA THR A 101 -3.23 -7.76 -5.31
C THR A 101 -2.67 -6.67 -4.41
N CYS A 102 -1.34 -6.57 -4.23
CA CYS A 102 -0.69 -5.49 -3.47
C CYS A 102 -0.93 -4.12 -4.10
N CYS A 103 -0.81 -3.99 -5.43
CA CYS A 103 -1.08 -2.76 -6.15
C CYS A 103 -2.52 -2.28 -5.95
N LEU A 104 -3.51 -3.16 -6.11
CA LEU A 104 -4.93 -2.83 -5.94
C LEU A 104 -5.27 -2.45 -4.49
N ILE A 105 -4.71 -3.15 -3.50
CA ILE A 105 -4.89 -2.79 -2.08
C ILE A 105 -4.30 -1.40 -1.82
N SER A 106 -3.06 -1.16 -2.30
CA SER A 106 -2.40 0.14 -2.13
C SER A 106 -3.21 1.28 -2.74
N ALA A 107 -3.72 1.11 -3.96
CA ALA A 107 -4.57 2.09 -4.64
C ALA A 107 -5.81 2.44 -3.79
N LEU A 108 -6.58 1.43 -3.34
CA LEU A 108 -7.75 1.63 -2.50
C LEU A 108 -7.42 2.36 -1.19
N LEU A 109 -6.31 1.98 -0.52
CA LEU A 109 -5.92 2.61 0.73
C LEU A 109 -5.46 4.07 0.52
N PHE A 110 -4.72 4.37 -0.55
CA PHE A 110 -4.37 5.75 -0.90
C PHE A 110 -5.60 6.61 -1.24
N GLU A 111 -6.57 6.06 -1.99
CA GLU A 111 -7.84 6.75 -2.28
C GLU A 111 -8.62 7.03 -0.99
N LYS A 112 -8.66 6.05 -0.07
CA LYS A 112 -9.27 6.25 1.24
C LYS A 112 -8.58 7.36 2.04
N LEU A 113 -7.25 7.36 2.12
CA LEU A 113 -6.49 8.39 2.80
C LEU A 113 -6.70 9.78 2.18
N ALA A 114 -6.72 9.86 0.84
CA ALA A 114 -7.00 11.11 0.12
C ALA A 114 -8.39 11.67 0.44
N SER A 115 -9.41 10.82 0.62
CA SER A 115 -10.75 11.24 1.05
C SER A 115 -10.80 11.85 2.46
N HIS A 116 -9.73 11.66 3.25
CA HIS A 116 -9.53 12.27 4.58
C HIS A 116 -8.50 13.40 4.56
N GLY A 117 -8.08 13.86 3.36
CA GLY A 117 -7.15 14.99 3.21
C GLY A 117 -5.67 14.65 3.36
N ILE A 118 -5.33 13.37 3.51
CA ILE A 118 -3.94 12.93 3.67
C ILE A 118 -3.25 12.90 2.29
N LYS A 119 -2.17 13.68 2.16
CA LYS A 119 -1.38 13.77 0.94
C LYS A 119 -0.53 12.51 0.73
N SER A 120 -0.65 11.87 -0.44
CA SER A 120 0.22 10.77 -0.85
C SER A 120 0.76 10.99 -2.24
N HIS A 121 1.78 10.23 -2.62
CA HIS A 121 2.35 10.28 -3.96
C HIS A 121 1.43 9.64 -5.03
N TYR A 122 0.45 8.86 -4.62
CA TYR A 122 -0.47 8.15 -5.51
C TYR A 122 -1.30 9.10 -6.37
N ILE A 123 -1.37 8.83 -7.67
CA ILE A 123 -2.16 9.59 -8.64
C ILE A 123 -3.24 8.70 -9.24
N ASP A 124 -2.88 7.50 -9.73
CA ASP A 124 -3.77 6.57 -10.42
C ASP A 124 -3.18 5.16 -10.47
N ALA A 125 -3.99 4.15 -10.78
CA ALA A 125 -3.56 2.79 -11.05
C ALA A 125 -3.92 2.42 -12.51
N PRO A 126 -3.04 2.74 -13.49
CA PRO A 126 -3.31 2.52 -14.91
C PRO A 126 -3.37 1.04 -15.32
N SER A 127 -2.94 0.12 -14.48
CA SER A 127 -3.09 -1.32 -14.67
C SER A 127 -3.20 -2.06 -13.33
N LEU A 128 -3.43 -3.36 -13.37
CA LEU A 128 -3.54 -4.19 -12.16
C LEU A 128 -2.26 -4.23 -11.32
N THR A 129 -1.10 -4.02 -11.95
CA THR A 129 0.21 -4.12 -11.31
C THR A 129 0.95 -2.79 -11.22
N ARG A 130 0.40 -1.70 -11.78
CA ARG A 130 1.13 -0.43 -11.91
C ARG A 130 0.40 0.71 -11.25
N MET A 131 1.14 1.50 -10.47
CA MET A 131 0.70 2.78 -9.92
C MET A 131 1.47 3.92 -10.58
N LEU A 132 0.74 4.95 -11.04
CA LEU A 132 1.28 6.25 -11.40
C LEU A 132 1.38 7.09 -10.15
N CYS A 133 2.57 7.59 -9.87
CA CYS A 133 2.87 8.33 -8.64
C CYS A 133 3.61 9.64 -8.94
N LYS A 134 3.50 10.60 -8.04
CA LYS A 134 4.36 11.78 -8.01
C LYS A 134 5.81 11.35 -7.71
N LYS A 135 6.77 11.91 -8.44
CA LYS A 135 8.19 11.70 -8.16
C LYS A 135 8.58 12.46 -6.89
N LEU A 136 9.14 11.77 -5.92
CA LEU A 136 9.56 12.33 -4.63
C LEU A 136 11.03 12.07 -4.36
N THR A 137 11.64 12.96 -3.58
CA THR A 137 12.90 12.67 -2.88
C THR A 137 12.54 11.90 -1.60
N ILE A 138 12.76 10.58 -1.62
CA ILE A 138 12.40 9.71 -0.51
C ILE A 138 13.34 9.93 0.68
N LEU A 139 12.77 10.04 1.87
CA LEU A 139 13.54 10.11 3.12
C LEU A 139 14.23 8.76 3.40
N PRO A 140 15.48 8.75 3.86
CA PRO A 140 16.22 7.52 4.14
C PRO A 140 15.82 6.87 5.47
N VAL A 141 14.55 6.98 5.84
CA VAL A 141 13.98 6.41 7.06
C VAL A 141 12.65 5.73 6.76
N GLU A 142 12.43 4.59 7.40
CA GLU A 142 11.13 3.94 7.51
C GLU A 142 10.48 4.34 8.83
N VAL A 143 9.18 4.60 8.79
CA VAL A 143 8.37 4.96 9.97
C VAL A 143 7.39 3.83 10.25
N ILE A 144 7.48 3.21 11.41
CA ILE A 144 6.61 2.10 11.79
C ILE A 144 5.65 2.56 12.88
N CYS A 145 4.35 2.43 12.61
CA CYS A 145 3.30 2.61 13.61
C CYS A 145 2.92 1.25 14.18
N ARG A 146 2.91 1.12 15.51
CA ARG A 146 2.52 -0.13 16.18
C ARG A 146 1.34 0.09 17.11
N ASN A 147 0.32 -0.72 16.90
CA ASN A 147 -0.89 -0.78 17.73
C ASN A 147 -0.84 -1.97 18.68
N ILE A 148 -0.18 -3.05 18.25
CA ILE A 148 -0.07 -4.31 19.00
C ILE A 148 1.38 -4.79 18.91
N ALA A 149 1.88 -5.34 19.99
CA ALA A 149 3.24 -5.87 20.04
C ALA A 149 3.37 -7.13 19.18
N ALA A 150 4.22 -7.07 18.15
CA ALA A 150 4.59 -8.20 17.30
C ALA A 150 5.96 -7.96 16.63
N GLY A 151 6.56 -8.99 16.07
CA GLY A 151 7.79 -8.89 15.28
C GLY A 151 8.99 -8.45 16.11
N SER A 152 9.70 -7.39 15.65
CA SER A 152 10.96 -6.94 16.28
C SER A 152 10.79 -6.44 17.71
N VAL A 153 9.71 -5.72 18.01
CA VAL A 153 9.49 -5.18 19.36
C VAL A 153 9.38 -6.27 20.41
N VAL A 154 8.78 -7.42 20.09
CA VAL A 154 8.72 -8.57 21.00
C VAL A 154 10.10 -9.21 21.20
N LYS A 155 10.94 -9.19 20.16
CA LYS A 155 12.30 -9.78 20.22
C LYS A 155 13.29 -8.90 20.98
N THR A 156 13.06 -7.60 21.01
CA THR A 156 14.00 -6.60 21.59
C THR A 156 13.53 -6.04 22.92
N THR A 157 12.37 -6.48 23.41
CA THR A 157 11.80 -6.08 24.71
C THR A 157 11.30 -7.28 25.49
N THR A 158 10.80 -7.07 26.70
CA THR A 158 10.15 -8.09 27.54
C THR A 158 8.64 -8.23 27.27
N LEU A 159 8.10 -7.54 26.23
CA LEU A 159 6.67 -7.55 25.92
C LEU A 159 6.25 -8.88 25.29
N SER A 160 5.07 -9.35 25.65
CA SER A 160 4.45 -10.51 25.01
C SER A 160 3.77 -10.13 23.69
N GLU A 161 3.82 -11.01 22.69
CA GLU A 161 3.09 -10.84 21.44
C GLU A 161 1.58 -10.69 21.71
N GLY A 162 0.99 -9.64 21.15
CA GLY A 162 -0.42 -9.30 21.36
C GLY A 162 -0.67 -8.24 22.43
N THR A 163 0.35 -7.73 23.11
CA THR A 163 0.20 -6.58 24.03
C THR A 163 -0.26 -5.36 23.25
N LEU A 164 -1.35 -4.72 23.67
CA LEU A 164 -1.89 -3.51 23.05
C LEU A 164 -1.08 -2.28 23.46
N PHE A 165 -0.85 -1.39 22.51
CA PHE A 165 -0.28 -0.07 22.76
C PHE A 165 -1.40 0.98 22.77
N ASN A 166 -1.49 1.75 23.85
CA ASN A 166 -2.42 2.88 23.97
C ASN A 166 -1.74 4.02 24.76
N PRO A 167 -1.29 5.08 24.08
CA PRO A 167 -1.39 5.34 22.63
C PRO A 167 -0.51 4.40 21.77
N PRO A 168 -0.73 4.34 20.45
CA PRO A 168 0.16 3.66 19.51
C PRO A 168 1.58 4.23 19.61
N ILE A 169 2.59 3.42 19.34
CA ILE A 169 3.97 3.88 19.27
C ILE A 169 4.42 4.09 17.82
N VAL A 170 5.28 5.08 17.61
CA VAL A 170 5.90 5.37 16.32
C VAL A 170 7.41 5.19 16.47
N GLU A 171 7.97 4.34 15.63
CA GLU A 171 9.40 4.02 15.60
C GLU A 171 10.00 4.39 14.25
N PHE A 172 11.30 4.70 14.25
CA PHE A 172 12.07 5.01 13.07
C PHE A 172 13.14 3.96 12.81
N PHE A 173 13.33 3.58 11.56
CA PHE A 173 14.40 2.69 11.14
C PHE A 173 15.20 3.34 10.01
N LEU A 174 16.51 3.16 10.00
CA LEU A 174 17.31 3.58 8.85
C LEU A 174 16.97 2.66 7.67
N LYS A 175 16.68 3.25 6.51
CA LYS A 175 16.47 2.50 5.27
C LYS A 175 17.81 2.12 4.66
N ASP A 176 18.43 1.06 5.17
CA ASP A 176 19.75 0.57 4.76
C ASP A 176 19.85 -0.95 4.96
N ASP A 177 19.49 -1.70 3.93
CA ASP A 177 19.53 -3.17 3.92
C ASP A 177 20.90 -3.73 4.33
N SER A 178 22.01 -3.04 3.99
CA SER A 178 23.37 -3.47 4.31
C SER A 178 23.64 -3.44 5.83
N LYS A 179 22.88 -2.64 6.56
CA LYS A 179 22.94 -2.51 8.01
C LYS A 179 21.77 -3.20 8.74
N ASN A 180 20.92 -3.95 7.98
CA ASN A 180 19.69 -4.59 8.50
C ASN A 180 18.71 -3.58 9.12
N ASP A 181 18.52 -2.44 8.48
CA ASP A 181 17.55 -1.41 8.84
C ASP A 181 17.51 -1.13 10.36
N PRO A 182 18.59 -0.59 10.95
CA PRO A 182 18.68 -0.44 12.40
C PRO A 182 17.66 0.56 12.96
N LEU A 183 17.14 0.27 14.15
CA LEU A 183 16.26 1.18 14.90
C LEU A 183 16.98 2.50 15.19
N LEU A 184 16.32 3.60 14.95
CA LEU A 184 16.77 4.97 15.21
C LEU A 184 15.92 5.62 16.31
N THR A 185 16.59 6.35 17.20
CA THR A 185 15.87 7.26 18.10
C THR A 185 15.45 8.52 17.31
N PRO A 186 14.38 9.24 17.71
CA PRO A 186 14.03 10.51 17.11
C PRO A 186 15.19 11.51 17.05
N ASP A 187 16.09 11.51 18.03
CA ASP A 187 17.25 12.39 18.04
C ASP A 187 18.27 12.01 16.96
N ARG A 188 18.47 10.70 16.69
CA ARG A 188 19.32 10.25 15.58
C ARG A 188 18.74 10.66 14.23
N VAL A 189 17.42 10.59 14.07
CA VAL A 189 16.74 11.05 12.84
C VAL A 189 16.93 12.56 12.66
N LYS A 190 16.83 13.34 13.73
CA LYS A 190 17.10 14.80 13.71
C LYS A 190 18.55 15.12 13.32
N LEU A 191 19.54 14.33 13.79
CA LEU A 191 20.95 14.48 13.40
C LEU A 191 21.16 14.24 11.89
N MET A 192 20.24 13.49 11.24
CA MET A 192 20.25 13.31 9.78
C MET A 192 19.56 14.47 9.04
N GLY A 193 19.16 15.55 9.74
CA GLY A 193 18.49 16.70 9.18
C GLY A 193 16.99 16.51 8.91
N ILE A 194 16.38 15.48 9.48
CA ILE A 194 14.96 15.14 9.27
C ILE A 194 14.14 15.54 10.51
N ASP A 195 13.13 16.39 10.32
CA ASP A 195 12.18 16.69 11.39
C ASP A 195 11.21 15.52 11.59
N THR A 196 11.22 14.96 12.79
CA THR A 196 10.40 13.81 13.16
C THR A 196 8.95 14.17 13.48
N LYS A 197 8.68 15.45 13.82
CA LYS A 197 7.35 15.88 14.27
C LYS A 197 6.28 15.68 13.20
N PRO A 198 6.42 16.20 11.97
CA PRO A 198 5.41 16.02 10.93
C PRO A 198 5.27 14.53 10.53
N LEU A 199 6.33 13.73 10.61
CA LEU A 199 6.27 12.30 10.33
C LEU A 199 5.42 11.55 11.37
N ILE A 200 5.61 11.86 12.66
CA ILE A 200 4.82 11.28 13.75
C ILE A 200 3.36 11.68 13.62
N GLU A 201 3.08 12.97 13.43
CA GLU A 201 1.71 13.50 13.33
C GLU A 201 0.95 12.86 12.18
N GLN A 202 1.53 12.84 10.96
CA GLN A 202 0.91 12.18 9.81
C GLN A 202 0.75 10.68 10.00
N THR A 203 1.74 10.00 10.59
CA THR A 203 1.67 8.56 10.87
C THR A 203 0.48 8.23 11.78
N LEU A 204 0.26 9.01 12.84
CA LEU A 204 -0.85 8.79 13.76
C LEU A 204 -2.20 9.12 13.11
N GLU A 205 -2.26 10.14 12.26
CA GLU A 205 -3.46 10.47 11.48
C GLU A 205 -3.80 9.33 10.49
N ILE A 206 -2.82 8.84 9.74
CA ILE A 206 -2.96 7.67 8.86
C ILE A 206 -3.45 6.46 9.66
N ASN A 207 -2.85 6.20 10.83
CA ASN A 207 -3.25 5.10 11.69
C ASN A 207 -4.72 5.16 12.09
N ASN A 208 -5.23 6.33 12.45
CA ASN A 208 -6.63 6.50 12.83
C ASN A 208 -7.58 6.16 11.67
N VAL A 209 -7.27 6.59 10.46
CA VAL A 209 -8.07 6.28 9.26
C VAL A 209 -8.03 4.80 8.93
N LEU A 210 -6.83 4.21 8.92
CA LEU A 210 -6.64 2.80 8.59
C LEU A 210 -7.27 1.88 9.65
N GLN A 211 -7.07 2.16 10.95
CA GLN A 211 -7.72 1.37 12.02
C GLN A 211 -9.24 1.38 11.89
N SER A 212 -9.83 2.54 11.62
CA SER A 212 -11.28 2.66 11.42
C SER A 212 -11.77 1.80 10.26
N LEU A 213 -11.08 1.85 9.10
CA LEU A 213 -11.40 1.07 7.91
C LEU A 213 -11.25 -0.43 8.15
N PHE A 214 -10.10 -0.87 8.69
CA PHE A 214 -9.83 -2.30 8.90
C PHE A 214 -10.71 -2.90 9.99
N THR A 215 -11.10 -2.11 11.00
CA THR A 215 -12.08 -2.54 12.00
C THR A 215 -13.42 -2.90 11.36
N LEU A 216 -13.90 -2.12 10.36
CA LEU A 216 -15.10 -2.45 9.58
C LEU A 216 -14.92 -3.73 8.76
N CYS A 217 -13.67 -4.02 8.33
CA CYS A 217 -13.32 -5.26 7.65
C CYS A 217 -13.21 -6.48 8.57
N GLY A 218 -13.34 -6.32 9.89
CA GLY A 218 -13.13 -7.40 10.87
C GLY A 218 -11.65 -7.78 11.04
N ILE A 219 -10.74 -6.80 10.89
CA ILE A 219 -9.28 -6.98 10.91
C ILE A 219 -8.66 -6.00 11.90
N ASP A 220 -7.70 -6.46 12.67
CA ASP A 220 -6.85 -5.64 13.53
C ASP A 220 -5.54 -5.32 12.80
N ILE A 221 -5.21 -4.03 12.71
CA ILE A 221 -3.87 -3.60 12.27
C ILE A 221 -2.92 -3.70 13.46
N VAL A 222 -2.00 -4.63 13.39
CA VAL A 222 -0.97 -4.85 14.41
C VAL A 222 0.10 -3.77 14.33
N ASP A 223 0.72 -3.65 13.18
CA ASP A 223 1.66 -2.60 12.82
C ASP A 223 1.70 -2.41 11.29
N PHE A 224 2.29 -1.30 10.87
CA PHE A 224 2.55 -1.03 9.47
C PHE A 224 3.74 -0.09 9.30
N LYS A 225 4.42 -0.24 8.17
CA LYS A 225 5.54 0.58 7.75
C LYS A 225 5.05 1.65 6.77
N LEU A 226 5.54 2.88 6.96
CA LEU A 226 5.37 4.00 6.04
C LEU A 226 6.72 4.50 5.56
N GLU A 227 6.75 5.01 4.35
CA GLU A 227 7.85 5.81 3.82
C GLU A 227 7.31 7.19 3.43
N PHE A 228 8.14 8.20 3.55
CA PHE A 228 7.80 9.59 3.22
C PHE A 228 8.84 10.19 2.28
N GLY A 229 8.43 11.20 1.56
CA GLY A 229 9.33 11.96 0.70
C GLY A 229 8.83 13.38 0.45
N TYR A 230 9.73 14.22 -0.03
CA TYR A 230 9.42 15.59 -0.42
C TYR A 230 9.30 15.70 -1.94
N ASP A 231 8.33 16.49 -2.39
CA ASP A 231 8.28 16.90 -3.80
C ASP A 231 9.26 18.06 -4.09
N ALA A 232 9.31 18.51 -5.34
CA ALA A 232 10.17 19.60 -5.77
C ALA A 232 9.87 20.96 -5.10
N HIS A 233 8.71 21.10 -4.46
CA HIS A 233 8.29 22.30 -3.73
C HIS A 233 8.58 22.21 -2.23
N GLY A 234 9.07 21.06 -1.75
CA GLY A 234 9.34 20.81 -0.33
C GLY A 234 8.11 20.36 0.46
N ASP A 235 7.01 20.02 -0.20
CA ASP A 235 5.83 19.44 0.44
C ASP A 235 6.08 17.96 0.79
N LEU A 236 5.69 17.56 2.01
CA LEU A 236 5.78 16.19 2.50
C LEU A 236 4.60 15.35 2.00
N TYR A 237 4.90 14.15 1.50
CA TYR A 237 3.94 13.18 1.02
C TYR A 237 4.21 11.80 1.59
N LEU A 238 3.14 11.03 1.84
CA LEU A 238 3.22 9.60 2.03
C LEU A 238 3.63 8.94 0.71
N ALA A 239 4.57 8.01 0.77
CA ALA A 239 5.16 7.33 -0.37
C ALA A 239 5.06 5.80 -0.25
N ASP A 240 5.77 5.08 -1.12
CA ASP A 240 5.87 3.62 -1.19
C ASP A 240 4.51 2.94 -1.45
N GLU A 241 4.19 1.88 -0.75
CA GLU A 241 2.93 1.14 -0.85
C GLU A 241 2.23 1.05 0.52
N LEU A 242 0.94 0.77 0.48
CA LEU A 242 0.14 0.35 1.62
C LEU A 242 -0.47 -1.01 1.29
N SER A 243 0.19 -2.09 1.70
CA SER A 243 -0.24 -3.45 1.39
C SER A 243 0.09 -4.42 2.52
N PRO A 244 -0.44 -5.64 2.51
CA PRO A 244 -0.07 -6.65 3.50
C PRO A 244 1.42 -7.06 3.47
N ASP A 245 2.20 -6.60 2.47
CA ASP A 245 3.66 -6.78 2.43
C ASP A 245 4.38 -5.93 3.48
N ASN A 246 3.85 -4.75 3.79
CA ASN A 246 4.40 -3.82 4.78
C ASN A 246 3.49 -3.57 5.99
N MET A 247 2.44 -4.40 6.17
CA MET A 247 1.54 -4.38 7.32
C MET A 247 1.51 -5.75 7.99
N ARG A 248 1.24 -5.79 9.31
CA ARG A 248 0.75 -6.98 10.00
C ARG A 248 -0.73 -6.82 10.26
N LEU A 249 -1.48 -7.78 9.79
CA LEU A 249 -2.94 -7.79 9.81
C LEU A 249 -3.43 -9.09 10.43
N TRP A 250 -4.18 -8.98 11.52
CA TRP A 250 -4.76 -10.14 12.17
C TRP A 250 -6.28 -10.10 12.06
N LYS A 251 -6.93 -11.25 12.01
CA LYS A 251 -8.37 -11.35 12.18
C LYS A 251 -8.74 -10.80 13.55
N LYS A 252 -9.72 -9.91 13.56
CA LYS A 252 -10.13 -9.16 14.75
C LYS A 252 -10.33 -10.06 15.97
N GLY A 253 -9.65 -9.69 17.06
CA GLY A 253 -9.72 -10.40 18.33
C GLY A 253 -8.99 -11.75 18.35
N THR A 254 -8.16 -12.05 17.33
CA THR A 254 -7.40 -13.29 17.25
C THR A 254 -5.94 -13.00 16.85
N LYS A 255 -5.14 -14.06 16.67
CA LYS A 255 -3.78 -13.98 16.08
C LYS A 255 -3.70 -14.66 14.70
N GLU A 256 -4.86 -14.95 14.07
CA GLU A 256 -4.92 -15.48 12.70
C GLU A 256 -4.42 -14.39 11.72
N ARG A 257 -3.39 -14.69 10.94
CA ARG A 257 -2.66 -13.73 10.11
C ARG A 257 -3.23 -13.62 8.71
N PHE A 258 -3.23 -12.39 8.17
CA PHE A 258 -3.58 -12.09 6.78
C PHE A 258 -2.50 -11.27 6.06
N ASP A 259 -1.27 -11.42 6.48
CA ASP A 259 -0.12 -10.62 6.05
C ASP A 259 1.09 -11.48 5.65
N LYS A 260 2.20 -10.83 5.34
CA LYS A 260 3.45 -11.47 4.90
C LYS A 260 4.06 -12.43 5.93
N ASP A 261 3.64 -12.38 7.20
CA ASP A 261 4.13 -13.35 8.21
C ASP A 261 3.69 -14.78 7.89
N LEU A 262 2.59 -14.99 7.12
CA LEU A 262 2.24 -16.30 6.56
C LEU A 262 3.39 -16.90 5.73
N PHE A 263 4.01 -16.07 4.87
CA PHE A 263 5.17 -16.50 4.08
C PHE A 263 6.44 -16.61 4.95
N ARG A 264 6.67 -15.67 5.86
CA ARG A 264 7.86 -15.68 6.74
C ARG A 264 7.94 -16.93 7.62
N LYS A 265 6.77 -17.46 8.00
CA LYS A 265 6.65 -18.56 8.97
C LYS A 265 6.20 -19.88 8.35
N ASP A 266 5.98 -19.94 7.02
CA ASP A 266 5.42 -21.10 6.32
C ASP A 266 4.03 -21.53 6.87
N GLU A 267 3.19 -20.53 7.23
CA GLU A 267 1.90 -20.76 7.87
C GLU A 267 0.71 -20.73 6.90
N GLY A 268 0.91 -20.47 5.60
CA GLY A 268 -0.19 -20.49 4.63
C GLY A 268 0.04 -19.71 3.33
N ASP A 269 -1.04 -19.64 2.52
CA ASP A 269 -1.07 -18.96 1.23
C ASP A 269 -1.34 -17.46 1.39
N ILE A 270 -0.31 -16.65 1.13
CA ILE A 270 -0.40 -15.19 1.23
C ILE A 270 -1.36 -14.58 0.21
N VAL A 271 -1.46 -15.13 -1.02
CA VAL A 271 -2.33 -14.56 -2.06
C VAL A 271 -3.79 -14.73 -1.72
N THR A 272 -4.17 -15.88 -1.19
CA THR A 272 -5.52 -16.11 -0.68
C THR A 272 -5.86 -15.12 0.44
N ALA A 273 -4.93 -14.90 1.39
CA ALA A 273 -5.09 -13.92 2.45
C ALA A 273 -5.20 -12.48 1.90
N TYR A 274 -4.34 -12.08 0.96
CA TYR A 274 -4.37 -10.74 0.35
C TYR A 274 -5.64 -10.51 -0.48
N LYS A 275 -6.10 -11.51 -1.25
CA LYS A 275 -7.39 -11.46 -1.96
C LYS A 275 -8.57 -11.32 -1.00
N TYR A 276 -8.51 -11.96 0.17
CA TYR A 276 -9.50 -11.76 1.22
C TYR A 276 -9.52 -10.30 1.70
N ILE A 277 -8.35 -9.72 2.03
CA ILE A 277 -8.23 -8.30 2.40
C ILE A 277 -8.81 -7.39 1.32
N LEU A 278 -8.40 -7.56 0.06
CA LEU A 278 -8.91 -6.79 -1.07
C LEU A 278 -10.44 -6.85 -1.18
N LYS A 279 -11.01 -8.06 -1.01
CA LYS A 279 -12.45 -8.26 -1.02
C LYS A 279 -13.16 -7.52 0.12
N GLN A 280 -12.57 -7.47 1.31
CA GLN A 280 -13.16 -6.73 2.43
C GLN A 280 -13.08 -5.22 2.20
N LEU A 281 -11.91 -4.70 1.81
CA LEU A 281 -11.71 -3.28 1.56
C LEU A 281 -12.69 -2.71 0.52
N ARG A 282 -12.95 -3.43 -0.56
CA ARG A 282 -13.91 -3.03 -1.61
C ARG A 282 -15.35 -2.81 -1.14
N LYS A 283 -15.69 -3.18 0.07
CA LYS A 283 -17.02 -2.94 0.64
C LYS A 283 -17.14 -1.56 1.31
N PHE A 284 -16.00 -0.93 1.65
CA PHE A 284 -15.96 0.24 2.51
C PHE A 284 -15.13 1.42 1.94
N VAL A 285 -14.53 1.22 0.76
CA VAL A 285 -13.81 2.25 0.01
C VAL A 285 -14.57 2.64 -1.24
#